data_190c02efa941251a7db583c1f6cbc327
#
_entry.id   190c02efa941251a7db583c1f6cbc327
#
_cell.length_a   1.000
_cell.length_b   1.000
_cell.length_c   1.000
_cell.angle_alpha   90.00
_cell.angle_beta   90.00
_cell.angle_gamma   90.00
#
_symmetry.space_group_name_H-M   'P 1'
#
loop_
_entity.id
_entity.type
_entity.pdbx_description
1 polymer ?
#
loop_
_entity_poly.entity_id
_entity_poly.type
_entity_poly.pdbx_seq_one_letter_code
_entity_poly.pdbx_strand_id
1 'polypeptide(L)'
;MISQEIRYVGVNDHAIDLFESQYHVPNGMAYNSYVIVDEKVAVIDSVDVHFAQKWLDNINVALGGKAPDYIIVQHMEPDHSGSLLRFLETYPNAKLVASSKAVAMIKNFFNADFAERQVVVGEGSSLELGKHTLAFIAAPMVHWPEVIMTYDSTDKVLFSADAFGKFGALDAQEPWEDEARRYYIGIVGKYGVQVQTVLKKASALDIGTICPLHGPVLSGDLSHYLDLYNKWSSYTPEEDAMLDLLTNGCSRVSEANLSAVLEGLAGV
;
A
#
# COMPACT_ATOMS: atom_id res chain seq x y z
N MET A 1 -12.30 -8.94 9.27
CA MET A 1 -13.04 -9.21 8.01
C MET A 1 -13.42 -7.84 7.48
N ILE A 2 -13.06 -7.48 6.26
CA ILE A 2 -13.30 -6.14 5.69
C ILE A 2 -14.80 -6.03 5.39
N SER A 3 -15.33 -6.94 4.58
CA SER A 3 -16.76 -7.16 4.36
C SER A 3 -17.01 -8.64 3.98
N GLN A 4 -18.22 -9.01 3.59
CA GLN A 4 -18.47 -10.36 3.07
C GLN A 4 -17.93 -10.53 1.65
N GLU A 5 -17.96 -9.45 0.89
CA GLU A 5 -17.56 -9.40 -0.52
C GLU A 5 -16.08 -9.09 -0.70
N ILE A 6 -15.46 -8.35 0.23
CA ILE A 6 -14.02 -7.98 0.16
C ILE A 6 -13.21 -8.91 1.05
N ARG A 7 -12.30 -9.68 0.45
CA ARG A 7 -11.50 -10.70 1.12
C ARG A 7 -10.01 -10.48 0.90
N TYR A 8 -9.22 -10.70 1.94
CA TYR A 8 -7.77 -10.70 1.87
C TYR A 8 -7.26 -11.96 1.20
N VAL A 9 -6.33 -11.83 0.25
CA VAL A 9 -5.68 -12.94 -0.46
C VAL A 9 -4.16 -12.81 -0.52
N GLY A 10 -3.58 -11.83 0.16
CA GLY A 10 -2.15 -11.58 0.21
C GLY A 10 -1.34 -12.67 0.92
N VAL A 11 -0.07 -12.40 1.13
CA VAL A 11 0.90 -13.32 1.72
C VAL A 11 1.80 -12.62 2.73
N ASN A 12 2.39 -13.39 3.66
CA ASN A 12 3.47 -12.96 4.53
C ASN A 12 4.79 -13.56 4.05
N ASP A 13 5.84 -12.75 4.01
CA ASP A 13 7.22 -13.15 3.77
C ASP A 13 8.00 -13.06 5.07
N HIS A 14 8.37 -14.21 5.62
CA HIS A 14 9.20 -14.33 6.83
C HIS A 14 10.67 -14.60 6.51
N ALA A 15 11.02 -14.71 5.23
CA ALA A 15 12.38 -15.03 4.80
C ALA A 15 13.19 -13.79 4.41
N ILE A 16 12.53 -12.68 4.13
CA ILE A 16 13.18 -11.41 3.82
C ILE A 16 13.81 -10.81 5.08
N ASP A 17 15.04 -10.33 4.96
CA ASP A 17 15.73 -9.59 6.02
C ASP A 17 15.95 -8.11 5.68
N LEU A 18 16.05 -7.79 4.38
CA LEU A 18 16.23 -6.43 3.86
C LEU A 18 15.19 -6.09 2.79
N PHE A 19 14.19 -5.32 3.17
CA PHE A 19 13.22 -4.76 2.22
C PHE A 19 13.91 -3.68 1.36
N GLU A 20 13.62 -3.64 0.05
CA GLU A 20 14.33 -2.80 -0.94
C GLU A 20 15.87 -2.88 -0.84
N SER A 21 16.43 -3.99 -0.34
CA SER A 21 17.87 -4.20 -0.12
C SER A 21 18.52 -3.22 0.87
N GLN A 22 17.73 -2.49 1.66
CA GLN A 22 18.24 -1.47 2.59
C GLN A 22 17.53 -1.42 3.95
N TYR A 23 16.25 -1.76 4.03
CA TYR A 23 15.49 -1.66 5.27
C TYR A 23 15.44 -3.01 5.98
N HIS A 24 16.08 -3.10 7.14
CA HIS A 24 16.04 -4.32 7.95
C HIS A 24 14.63 -4.58 8.46
N VAL A 25 14.07 -5.75 8.18
CA VAL A 25 12.71 -6.16 8.52
C VAL A 25 12.70 -7.48 9.32
N PRO A 26 13.08 -7.45 10.58
CA PRO A 26 13.25 -8.66 11.41
C PRO A 26 11.94 -9.44 11.59
N ASN A 27 10.81 -8.79 11.44
CA ASN A 27 9.48 -9.38 11.52
C ASN A 27 8.88 -9.71 10.13
N GLY A 28 9.75 -9.77 9.10
CA GLY A 28 9.31 -10.05 7.73
C GLY A 28 8.54 -8.91 7.08
N MET A 29 7.74 -9.25 6.06
CA MET A 29 6.93 -8.30 5.30
C MET A 29 5.60 -8.92 4.93
N ALA A 30 4.55 -8.11 4.83
CA ALA A 30 3.27 -8.51 4.24
C ALA A 30 3.15 -7.92 2.84
N TYR A 31 2.78 -8.73 1.86
CA TYR A 31 2.37 -8.28 0.52
C TYR A 31 0.87 -8.48 0.40
N ASN A 32 0.14 -7.38 0.52
CA ASN A 32 -1.32 -7.43 0.58
C ASN A 32 -1.93 -7.42 -0.82
N SER A 33 -2.92 -8.25 -0.99
CA SER A 33 -3.79 -8.28 -2.15
C SER A 33 -5.20 -8.62 -1.70
N TYR A 34 -6.19 -8.13 -2.42
CA TYR A 34 -7.59 -8.28 -2.03
C TYR A 34 -8.42 -8.74 -3.23
N VAL A 35 -9.54 -9.42 -2.97
CA VAL A 35 -10.54 -9.72 -3.99
C VAL A 35 -11.87 -9.07 -3.60
N ILE A 36 -12.56 -8.53 -4.58
CA ILE A 36 -13.94 -8.04 -4.46
C ILE A 36 -14.82 -8.99 -5.25
N VAL A 37 -15.73 -9.67 -4.55
CA VAL A 37 -16.62 -10.68 -5.12
C VAL A 37 -18.00 -10.07 -5.34
N ASP A 38 -18.34 -9.81 -6.59
CA ASP A 38 -19.62 -9.23 -7.00
C ASP A 38 -20.12 -9.93 -8.27
N GLU A 39 -20.99 -9.31 -9.08
CA GLU A 39 -21.36 -9.81 -10.40
C GLU A 39 -20.12 -10.03 -11.26
N LYS A 40 -19.19 -9.06 -11.21
CA LYS A 40 -17.83 -9.18 -11.71
C LYS A 40 -16.85 -9.20 -10.54
N VAL A 41 -15.80 -9.98 -10.70
CA VAL A 41 -14.78 -10.17 -9.69
C VAL A 41 -13.54 -9.34 -10.02
N ALA A 42 -13.09 -8.52 -9.08
CA ALA A 42 -11.85 -7.77 -9.20
C ALA A 42 -10.81 -8.27 -8.18
N VAL A 43 -9.56 -8.36 -8.60
CA VAL A 43 -8.38 -8.55 -7.74
C VAL A 43 -7.64 -7.22 -7.66
N ILE A 44 -7.24 -6.80 -6.46
CA ILE A 44 -6.48 -5.58 -6.20
C ILE A 44 -5.03 -5.96 -5.96
N ASP A 45 -4.15 -5.52 -6.84
CA ASP A 45 -2.71 -5.76 -6.91
C ASP A 45 -2.32 -7.25 -6.85
N SER A 46 -1.09 -7.53 -7.18
CA SER A 46 -0.47 -8.83 -7.01
C SER A 46 0.50 -8.82 -5.83
N VAL A 47 1.40 -9.79 -5.80
CA VAL A 47 2.41 -9.94 -4.75
C VAL A 47 3.78 -10.19 -5.38
N ASP A 48 4.83 -10.23 -4.56
CA ASP A 48 6.18 -10.61 -4.99
C ASP A 48 6.16 -11.96 -5.75
N VAL A 49 7.02 -12.06 -6.76
CA VAL A 49 7.08 -13.20 -7.69
C VAL A 49 7.32 -14.55 -6.99
N HIS A 50 8.05 -14.56 -5.87
CA HIS A 50 8.34 -15.78 -5.10
C HIS A 50 7.08 -16.39 -4.47
N PHE A 51 6.04 -15.60 -4.29
CA PHE A 51 4.77 -16.01 -3.68
C PHE A 51 3.63 -16.21 -4.71
N ALA A 52 3.92 -16.13 -6.02
CA ALA A 52 2.92 -16.20 -7.07
C ALA A 52 1.95 -17.38 -6.92
N GLN A 53 2.48 -18.59 -6.68
CA GLN A 53 1.65 -19.78 -6.56
C GLN A 53 0.76 -19.74 -5.32
N LYS A 54 1.31 -19.38 -4.16
CA LYS A 54 0.56 -19.26 -2.90
C LYS A 54 -0.56 -18.23 -3.02
N TRP A 55 -0.27 -17.09 -3.65
CA TRP A 55 -1.25 -16.05 -3.90
C TRP A 55 -2.39 -16.51 -4.82
N LEU A 56 -2.07 -17.21 -5.93
CA LEU A 56 -3.08 -17.78 -6.83
C LEU A 56 -3.96 -18.82 -6.12
N ASP A 57 -3.36 -19.63 -5.24
CA ASP A 57 -4.12 -20.59 -4.42
C ASP A 57 -5.06 -19.87 -3.45
N ASN A 58 -4.60 -18.77 -2.80
CA ASN A 58 -5.43 -17.94 -1.95
C ASN A 58 -6.62 -17.34 -2.72
N ILE A 59 -6.39 -16.81 -3.94
CA ILE A 59 -7.44 -16.32 -4.83
C ILE A 59 -8.44 -17.43 -5.14
N ASN A 60 -7.98 -18.60 -5.56
CA ASN A 60 -8.85 -19.72 -5.92
C ASN A 60 -9.74 -20.15 -4.73
N VAL A 61 -9.17 -20.21 -3.53
CA VAL A 61 -9.93 -20.51 -2.30
C VAL A 61 -10.95 -19.42 -2.00
N ALA A 62 -10.54 -18.15 -2.07
CA ALA A 62 -11.41 -17.01 -1.80
C ALA A 62 -12.59 -16.92 -2.78
N LEU A 63 -12.38 -17.30 -4.05
CA LEU A 63 -13.37 -17.22 -5.11
C LEU A 63 -14.20 -18.50 -5.27
N GLY A 64 -13.85 -19.60 -4.56
CA GLY A 64 -14.54 -20.89 -4.70
C GLY A 64 -14.48 -21.44 -6.14
N GLY A 65 -13.39 -21.19 -6.84
CA GLY A 65 -13.15 -21.62 -8.22
C GLY A 65 -13.73 -20.70 -9.31
N LYS A 66 -14.34 -19.55 -8.96
CA LYS A 66 -14.70 -18.52 -9.95
C LYS A 66 -13.44 -17.86 -10.49
N ALA A 67 -13.44 -17.53 -11.79
CA ALA A 67 -12.36 -16.76 -12.38
C ALA A 67 -12.56 -15.24 -12.14
N PRO A 68 -11.49 -14.49 -11.90
CA PRO A 68 -11.54 -13.03 -11.86
C PRO A 68 -11.86 -12.42 -13.25
N ASP A 69 -12.60 -11.31 -13.26
CA ASP A 69 -12.85 -10.48 -14.46
C ASP A 69 -11.79 -9.40 -14.62
N TYR A 70 -11.24 -8.91 -13.50
CA TYR A 70 -10.28 -7.82 -13.48
C TYR A 70 -9.12 -8.08 -12.53
N ILE A 71 -7.94 -7.57 -12.90
CA ILE A 71 -6.86 -7.25 -11.97
C ILE A 71 -6.60 -5.75 -12.04
N ILE A 72 -6.68 -5.09 -10.89
CA ILE A 72 -6.41 -3.66 -10.73
C ILE A 72 -4.99 -3.52 -10.23
N VAL A 73 -4.14 -2.84 -10.99
CA VAL A 73 -2.75 -2.57 -10.63
C VAL A 73 -2.66 -1.12 -10.15
N GLN A 74 -2.54 -0.96 -8.85
CA GLN A 74 -2.38 0.36 -8.23
C GLN A 74 -0.93 0.81 -8.24
N HIS A 75 0.01 -0.16 -8.09
CA HIS A 75 1.43 0.10 -7.96
C HIS A 75 2.28 -0.94 -8.70
N MET A 76 3.39 -0.48 -9.26
CA MET A 76 4.24 -1.30 -10.13
C MET A 76 5.55 -1.76 -9.49
N GLU A 77 5.76 -1.48 -8.20
CA GLU A 77 6.90 -2.04 -7.49
C GLU A 77 6.88 -3.58 -7.55
N PRO A 78 8.05 -4.24 -7.65
CA PRO A 78 8.11 -5.69 -7.91
C PRO A 78 7.37 -6.56 -6.88
N ASP A 79 7.29 -6.13 -5.64
CA ASP A 79 6.58 -6.83 -4.57
C ASP A 79 5.04 -6.73 -4.68
N HIS A 80 4.52 -5.86 -5.54
CA HIS A 80 3.09 -5.74 -5.87
C HIS A 80 2.79 -6.11 -7.32
N SER A 81 3.79 -6.13 -8.21
CA SER A 81 3.61 -6.41 -9.62
C SER A 81 4.27 -7.71 -10.09
N GLY A 82 5.17 -8.30 -9.30
CA GLY A 82 5.99 -9.44 -9.71
C GLY A 82 5.20 -10.67 -10.13
N SER A 83 4.02 -10.88 -9.55
CA SER A 83 3.14 -12.01 -9.88
C SER A 83 2.11 -11.70 -10.96
N LEU A 84 2.08 -10.48 -11.52
CA LEU A 84 1.07 -10.02 -12.48
C LEU A 84 1.02 -10.88 -13.74
N LEU A 85 2.17 -11.19 -14.33
CA LEU A 85 2.19 -12.04 -15.54
C LEU A 85 1.59 -13.41 -15.28
N ARG A 86 1.96 -14.03 -14.18
CA ARG A 86 1.47 -15.35 -13.78
C ARG A 86 -0.04 -15.35 -13.61
N PHE A 87 -0.60 -14.26 -13.05
CA PHE A 87 -2.04 -14.08 -12.95
C PHE A 87 -2.70 -13.98 -14.33
N LEU A 88 -2.17 -13.15 -15.23
CA LEU A 88 -2.74 -12.94 -16.58
C LEU A 88 -2.63 -14.16 -17.48
N GLU A 89 -1.66 -15.05 -17.24
CA GLU A 89 -1.54 -16.36 -17.87
C GLU A 89 -2.58 -17.35 -17.32
N THR A 90 -2.78 -17.33 -15.98
CA THR A 90 -3.73 -18.22 -15.30
C THR A 90 -5.18 -17.85 -15.64
N TYR A 91 -5.46 -16.55 -15.76
CA TYR A 91 -6.79 -16.00 -16.06
C TYR A 91 -6.78 -15.22 -17.39
N PRO A 92 -6.75 -15.90 -18.53
CA PRO A 92 -6.55 -15.27 -19.84
C PRO A 92 -7.69 -14.32 -20.25
N ASN A 93 -8.87 -14.42 -19.62
CA ASN A 93 -10.02 -13.55 -19.88
C ASN A 93 -10.07 -12.33 -18.96
N ALA A 94 -9.26 -12.29 -17.89
CA ALA A 94 -9.21 -11.16 -16.98
C ALA A 94 -8.63 -9.92 -17.68
N LYS A 95 -9.24 -8.76 -17.43
CA LYS A 95 -8.77 -7.47 -17.94
C LYS A 95 -7.83 -6.82 -16.94
N LEU A 96 -6.80 -6.20 -17.47
CA LEU A 96 -5.84 -5.40 -16.72
C LEU A 96 -6.36 -3.97 -16.58
N VAL A 97 -6.61 -3.53 -15.35
CA VAL A 97 -7.03 -2.16 -15.03
C VAL A 97 -5.87 -1.43 -14.39
N ALA A 98 -5.39 -0.35 -15.00
CA ALA A 98 -4.21 0.36 -14.52
C ALA A 98 -4.16 1.81 -15.04
N SER A 99 -3.31 2.65 -14.43
CA SER A 99 -3.02 3.97 -14.97
C SER A 99 -2.25 3.86 -16.30
N SER A 100 -2.30 4.90 -17.13
CA SER A 100 -1.54 4.94 -18.39
C SER A 100 -0.03 4.76 -18.19
N LYS A 101 0.50 5.27 -17.07
CA LYS A 101 1.92 5.11 -16.72
C LYS A 101 2.20 3.67 -16.29
N ALA A 102 1.35 3.05 -15.47
CA ALA A 102 1.49 1.65 -15.08
C ALA A 102 1.46 0.73 -16.32
N VAL A 103 0.57 0.97 -17.28
CA VAL A 103 0.52 0.24 -18.55
C VAL A 103 1.86 0.31 -19.29
N ALA A 104 2.48 1.51 -19.37
CA ALA A 104 3.78 1.66 -19.98
C ALA A 104 4.90 0.94 -19.21
N MET A 105 4.84 0.94 -17.88
CA MET A 105 5.78 0.22 -17.02
C MET A 105 5.63 -1.29 -17.17
N ILE A 106 4.40 -1.81 -17.22
CA ILE A 106 4.11 -3.24 -17.45
C ILE A 106 4.77 -3.71 -18.76
N LYS A 107 4.62 -2.93 -19.83
CA LYS A 107 5.24 -3.23 -21.11
C LYS A 107 6.77 -3.30 -21.01
N ASN A 108 7.38 -2.37 -20.29
CA ASN A 108 8.82 -2.31 -20.14
C ASN A 108 9.37 -3.38 -19.18
N PHE A 109 8.71 -3.63 -18.06
CA PHE A 109 9.17 -4.58 -17.03
C PHE A 109 9.06 -6.02 -17.51
N PHE A 110 7.96 -6.34 -18.19
CA PHE A 110 7.63 -7.71 -18.58
C PHE A 110 7.86 -8.00 -20.07
N ASN A 111 8.24 -7.00 -20.84
CA ASN A 111 8.31 -7.12 -22.32
C ASN A 111 7.03 -7.75 -22.91
N ALA A 112 5.87 -7.38 -22.37
CA ALA A 112 4.55 -7.90 -22.73
C ALA A 112 3.58 -6.78 -23.06
N ASP A 113 2.68 -7.02 -24.00
CA ASP A 113 1.66 -6.06 -24.41
C ASP A 113 0.27 -6.67 -24.18
N PHE A 114 -0.55 -6.00 -23.39
CA PHE A 114 -1.91 -6.41 -23.06
C PHE A 114 -2.96 -5.46 -23.64
N ALA A 115 -2.65 -4.74 -24.74
CA ALA A 115 -3.50 -3.71 -25.32
C ALA A 115 -4.95 -4.14 -25.53
N GLU A 116 -5.19 -5.41 -25.92
CA GLU A 116 -6.54 -5.93 -26.14
C GLU A 116 -7.33 -6.24 -24.84
N ARG A 117 -6.62 -6.32 -23.71
CA ARG A 117 -7.19 -6.67 -22.40
C ARG A 117 -7.05 -5.56 -21.35
N GLN A 118 -6.55 -4.40 -21.72
CA GLN A 118 -6.34 -3.29 -20.78
C GLN A 118 -7.53 -2.35 -20.69
N VAL A 119 -7.78 -1.84 -19.49
CA VAL A 119 -8.68 -0.76 -19.18
C VAL A 119 -7.85 0.34 -18.53
N VAL A 120 -7.62 1.42 -19.26
CA VAL A 120 -6.82 2.54 -18.73
C VAL A 120 -7.72 3.43 -17.90
N VAL A 121 -7.30 3.67 -16.65
CA VAL A 121 -8.02 4.49 -15.67
C VAL A 121 -7.16 5.63 -15.15
N GLY A 122 -7.78 6.61 -14.51
CA GLY A 122 -7.11 7.75 -13.92
C GLY A 122 -8.02 8.52 -12.98
N GLU A 123 -7.64 9.72 -12.63
CA GLU A 123 -8.44 10.57 -11.74
C GLU A 123 -9.89 10.70 -12.21
N GLY A 124 -10.84 10.35 -11.33
CA GLY A 124 -12.26 10.44 -11.59
C GLY A 124 -12.83 9.33 -12.50
N SER A 125 -12.02 8.37 -12.94
CA SER A 125 -12.53 7.17 -13.62
C SER A 125 -13.24 6.26 -12.60
N SER A 126 -14.18 5.42 -13.08
CA SER A 126 -14.84 4.40 -12.27
C SER A 126 -14.94 3.06 -12.99
N LEU A 127 -15.09 1.99 -12.21
CA LEU A 127 -15.32 0.64 -12.68
C LEU A 127 -16.49 0.02 -11.91
N GLU A 128 -17.52 -0.39 -12.62
CA GLU A 128 -18.69 -1.05 -12.03
C GLU A 128 -18.50 -2.57 -12.02
N LEU A 129 -18.70 -3.18 -10.84
CA LEU A 129 -18.62 -4.63 -10.66
C LEU A 129 -20.00 -5.28 -10.51
N GLY A 130 -21.04 -4.48 -10.32
CA GLY A 130 -22.41 -4.86 -10.00
C GLY A 130 -22.93 -3.95 -8.88
N LYS A 131 -22.98 -4.44 -7.65
CA LYS A 131 -23.29 -3.66 -6.45
C LYS A 131 -22.17 -2.66 -6.12
N HIS A 132 -20.91 -3.07 -6.30
CA HIS A 132 -19.73 -2.26 -6.00
C HIS A 132 -19.36 -1.37 -7.18
N THR A 133 -19.06 -0.11 -6.88
CA THR A 133 -18.51 0.86 -7.83
C THR A 133 -17.18 1.36 -7.30
N LEU A 134 -16.13 1.11 -8.06
CA LEU A 134 -14.76 1.50 -7.73
C LEU A 134 -14.43 2.82 -8.41
N ALA A 135 -14.05 3.82 -7.63
CA ALA A 135 -13.53 5.09 -8.12
C ALA A 135 -12.00 5.12 -8.01
N PHE A 136 -11.33 5.68 -9.01
CA PHE A 136 -9.87 5.77 -9.05
C PHE A 136 -9.39 7.18 -8.72
N ILE A 137 -8.38 7.25 -7.85
CA ILE A 137 -7.76 8.48 -7.36
C ILE A 137 -6.29 8.45 -7.76
N ALA A 138 -5.86 9.38 -8.58
CA ALA A 138 -4.45 9.50 -8.92
C ALA A 138 -3.65 9.97 -7.69
N ALA A 139 -2.61 9.19 -7.35
CA ALA A 139 -1.70 9.43 -6.24
C ALA A 139 -0.22 9.45 -6.70
N PRO A 140 0.11 10.23 -7.75
CA PRO A 140 1.46 10.20 -8.32
C PRO A 140 2.49 10.59 -7.28
N MET A 141 3.60 9.85 -7.25
CA MET A 141 4.70 9.98 -6.29
C MET A 141 4.33 9.64 -4.83
N VAL A 142 3.24 8.89 -4.62
CA VAL A 142 2.93 8.28 -3.33
C VAL A 142 2.95 6.74 -3.50
N HIS A 143 4.14 6.05 -3.68
CA HIS A 143 5.41 6.82 -3.76
C HIS A 143 6.03 6.83 -5.18
N TRP A 144 5.48 6.12 -6.17
CA TRP A 144 5.93 6.10 -7.58
C TRP A 144 4.98 6.91 -8.49
N PRO A 145 5.44 7.27 -9.72
CA PRO A 145 4.70 8.21 -10.58
C PRO A 145 3.40 7.67 -11.17
N GLU A 146 3.21 6.36 -11.21
CA GLU A 146 2.05 5.69 -11.80
C GLU A 146 0.93 5.40 -10.81
N VAL A 147 1.20 5.57 -9.51
CA VAL A 147 0.30 5.13 -8.43
C VAL A 147 -1.09 5.71 -8.55
N ILE A 148 -2.07 4.83 -8.42
CA ILE A 148 -3.48 5.13 -8.21
C ILE A 148 -3.95 4.45 -6.91
N MET A 149 -4.93 5.05 -6.27
CA MET A 149 -5.70 4.41 -5.20
C MET A 149 -7.08 4.04 -5.73
N THR A 150 -7.70 3.04 -5.12
CA THR A 150 -9.04 2.59 -5.49
C THR A 150 -9.98 2.77 -4.31
N TYR A 151 -11.09 3.48 -4.51
CA TYR A 151 -12.11 3.67 -3.48
C TYR A 151 -13.38 2.93 -3.87
N ASP A 152 -13.80 2.00 -3.02
CA ASP A 152 -15.13 1.37 -3.10
C ASP A 152 -16.14 2.18 -2.28
N SER A 153 -17.08 2.80 -2.97
CA SER A 153 -18.09 3.62 -2.34
C SER A 153 -19.19 2.83 -1.63
N THR A 154 -19.33 1.54 -1.95
CA THR A 154 -20.36 0.66 -1.38
C THR A 154 -20.03 0.27 0.05
N ASP A 155 -18.83 -0.22 0.29
CA ASP A 155 -18.35 -0.63 1.61
C ASP A 155 -17.45 0.42 2.27
N LYS A 156 -17.27 1.60 1.63
CA LYS A 156 -16.46 2.73 2.10
C LYS A 156 -15.01 2.34 2.36
N VAL A 157 -14.43 1.54 1.46
CA VAL A 157 -13.08 1.01 1.57
C VAL A 157 -12.14 1.75 0.64
N LEU A 158 -11.06 2.28 1.17
CA LEU A 158 -9.94 2.82 0.40
C LEU A 158 -8.81 1.78 0.32
N PHE A 159 -8.52 1.29 -0.87
CA PHE A 159 -7.29 0.57 -1.17
C PHE A 159 -6.23 1.62 -1.49
N SER A 160 -5.29 1.80 -0.57
CA SER A 160 -4.45 3.01 -0.52
C SER A 160 -3.07 2.86 -1.16
N ALA A 161 -2.85 1.79 -1.94
CA ALA A 161 -1.51 1.40 -2.36
C ALA A 161 -0.58 1.34 -1.14
N ASP A 162 0.64 1.87 -1.22
CA ASP A 162 1.60 1.85 -0.11
C ASP A 162 1.33 2.87 0.99
N ALA A 163 0.46 3.83 0.73
CA ALA A 163 0.09 4.77 1.79
C ALA A 163 -0.59 4.03 2.96
N PHE A 164 -0.26 4.44 4.18
CA PHE A 164 -0.67 3.81 5.44
C PHE A 164 -0.10 2.40 5.67
N GLY A 165 0.86 1.97 4.84
CA GLY A 165 1.60 0.74 5.03
C GLY A 165 2.57 0.79 6.20
N LYS A 166 3.05 -0.38 6.61
CA LYS A 166 4.11 -0.54 7.62
C LYS A 166 5.00 -1.73 7.28
N PHE A 167 6.21 -1.75 7.80
CA PHE A 167 7.03 -2.95 7.79
C PHE A 167 6.44 -4.03 8.72
N GLY A 168 6.81 -5.28 8.48
CA GLY A 168 6.40 -6.45 9.25
C GLY A 168 5.28 -7.27 8.62
N ALA A 169 5.34 -8.57 8.85
CA ALA A 169 4.29 -9.52 8.47
C ALA A 169 3.01 -9.31 9.31
N LEU A 170 1.84 -9.70 8.78
CA LEU A 170 0.55 -9.48 9.47
C LEU A 170 0.38 -10.28 10.76
N ASP A 171 1.13 -11.35 10.94
CA ASP A 171 1.12 -12.19 12.13
C ASP A 171 2.18 -11.77 13.17
N ALA A 172 3.00 -10.75 12.88
CA ALA A 172 3.89 -10.12 13.84
C ALA A 172 3.07 -9.26 14.82
N GLN A 173 3.30 -9.47 16.11
CA GLN A 173 2.62 -8.70 17.18
C GLN A 173 3.47 -7.48 17.54
N GLU A 174 3.25 -6.40 16.83
CA GLU A 174 3.91 -5.12 17.04
C GLU A 174 2.94 -3.94 16.79
N PRO A 175 3.13 -2.80 17.48
CA PRO A 175 2.35 -1.59 17.21
C PRO A 175 2.47 -1.16 15.75
N TRP A 176 1.37 -0.62 15.20
CA TRP A 176 1.38 -0.11 13.83
C TRP A 176 2.30 1.10 13.69
N GLU A 177 2.28 2.00 14.66
CA GLU A 177 2.82 3.35 14.57
C GLU A 177 4.33 3.40 14.30
N ASP A 178 5.14 2.64 15.04
CA ASP A 178 6.61 2.69 14.93
C ASP A 178 7.09 2.21 13.58
N GLU A 179 6.58 1.06 13.12
CA GLU A 179 6.96 0.49 11.84
C GLU A 179 6.32 1.24 10.65
N ALA A 180 5.15 1.85 10.83
CA ALA A 180 4.53 2.72 9.83
C ALA A 180 5.28 4.05 9.70
N ARG A 181 5.75 4.63 10.82
CA ARG A 181 6.61 5.83 10.80
C ARG A 181 7.92 5.55 10.08
N ARG A 182 8.57 4.43 10.39
CA ARG A 182 9.82 4.00 9.76
C ARG A 182 9.62 3.75 8.27
N TYR A 183 8.53 3.08 7.88
CA TYR A 183 8.12 2.86 6.51
C TYR A 183 7.87 4.19 5.79
N TYR A 184 7.04 5.06 6.38
CA TYR A 184 6.73 6.38 5.81
C TYR A 184 8.00 7.21 5.55
N ILE A 185 8.87 7.35 6.55
CA ILE A 185 10.09 8.17 6.43
C ILE A 185 11.02 7.61 5.35
N GLY A 186 11.22 6.30 5.30
CA GLY A 186 12.11 5.64 4.36
C GLY A 186 11.60 5.68 2.91
N ILE A 187 10.32 5.35 2.72
CA ILE A 187 9.73 5.08 1.41
C ILE A 187 9.01 6.31 0.84
N VAL A 188 8.13 6.93 1.63
CA VAL A 188 7.18 7.97 1.16
C VAL A 188 7.63 9.38 1.52
N GLY A 189 8.41 9.55 2.59
CA GLY A 189 8.63 10.83 3.28
C GLY A 189 9.16 11.98 2.42
N LYS A 190 9.96 11.69 1.39
CA LYS A 190 10.45 12.73 0.47
C LYS A 190 9.34 13.38 -0.39
N TYR A 191 8.14 12.80 -0.41
CA TYR A 191 7.01 13.25 -1.22
C TYR A 191 5.86 13.84 -0.38
N GLY A 192 6.15 14.49 0.74
CA GLY A 192 5.16 15.04 1.66
C GLY A 192 4.10 15.92 0.99
N VAL A 193 4.49 16.78 0.03
CA VAL A 193 3.55 17.64 -0.72
C VAL A 193 2.53 16.81 -1.51
N GLN A 194 2.97 15.70 -2.12
CA GLN A 194 2.12 14.81 -2.87
C GLN A 194 1.17 14.05 -1.92
N VAL A 195 1.67 13.62 -0.77
CA VAL A 195 0.84 12.99 0.27
C VAL A 195 -0.23 13.96 0.76
N GLN A 196 0.10 15.21 1.06
CA GLN A 196 -0.87 16.26 1.44
C GLN A 196 -1.96 16.44 0.36
N THR A 197 -1.57 16.38 -0.91
CA THR A 197 -2.52 16.46 -2.03
C THR A 197 -3.49 15.28 -2.03
N VAL A 198 -2.99 14.06 -1.78
CA VAL A 198 -3.80 12.84 -1.70
C VAL A 198 -4.71 12.86 -0.48
N LEU A 199 -4.20 13.25 0.70
CA LEU A 199 -5.01 13.40 1.91
C LEU A 199 -6.17 14.38 1.70
N LYS A 200 -5.92 15.51 1.01
CA LYS A 200 -6.98 16.46 0.67
C LYS A 200 -8.04 15.86 -0.25
N LYS A 201 -7.66 15.03 -1.23
CA LYS A 201 -8.63 14.32 -2.08
C LYS A 201 -9.44 13.31 -1.27
N ALA A 202 -8.76 12.52 -0.44
CA ALA A 202 -9.37 11.49 0.41
C ALA A 202 -10.34 12.09 1.44
N SER A 203 -10.10 13.30 1.94
CA SER A 203 -11.01 13.97 2.90
C SER A 203 -12.39 14.30 2.34
N ALA A 204 -12.59 14.25 1.03
CA ALA A 204 -13.88 14.40 0.39
C ALA A 204 -14.67 13.08 0.30
N LEU A 205 -14.09 11.96 0.71
CA LEU A 205 -14.68 10.63 0.66
C LEU A 205 -15.11 10.17 2.05
N ASP A 206 -16.16 9.36 2.09
CA ASP A 206 -16.62 8.71 3.34
C ASP A 206 -15.89 7.37 3.53
N ILE A 207 -14.66 7.44 4.05
CA ILE A 207 -13.79 6.27 4.23
C ILE A 207 -14.02 5.68 5.62
N GLY A 208 -14.45 4.43 5.67
CA GLY A 208 -14.60 3.65 6.91
C GLY A 208 -13.49 2.64 7.16
N THR A 209 -12.75 2.28 6.10
CA THR A 209 -11.66 1.29 6.17
C THR A 209 -10.58 1.65 5.16
N ILE A 210 -9.32 1.47 5.56
CA ILE A 210 -8.14 1.62 4.68
C ILE A 210 -7.47 0.25 4.56
N CYS A 211 -7.24 -0.17 3.31
CA CYS A 211 -6.58 -1.42 2.94
C CYS A 211 -5.25 -1.11 2.23
N PRO A 212 -4.13 -1.02 2.97
CA PRO A 212 -2.82 -0.76 2.38
C PRO A 212 -2.23 -2.01 1.72
N LEU A 213 -1.20 -1.84 0.90
CA LEU A 213 -0.45 -2.94 0.29
C LEU A 213 0.54 -3.61 1.27
N HIS A 214 0.85 -2.97 2.40
CA HIS A 214 1.62 -3.53 3.51
C HIS A 214 0.95 -3.27 4.85
N GLY A 215 1.12 -4.23 5.79
CA GLY A 215 0.57 -4.08 7.14
C GLY A 215 -0.93 -4.33 7.27
N PRO A 216 -1.53 -4.04 8.43
CA PRO A 216 -2.90 -4.39 8.74
C PRO A 216 -3.93 -3.52 8.02
N VAL A 217 -5.13 -4.05 7.85
CA VAL A 217 -6.32 -3.26 7.51
C VAL A 217 -6.65 -2.33 8.67
N LEU A 218 -6.81 -1.04 8.37
CA LEU A 218 -7.15 -0.01 9.36
C LEU A 218 -8.65 0.28 9.29
N SER A 219 -9.33 0.23 10.42
CA SER A 219 -10.79 0.44 10.50
C SER A 219 -11.19 1.04 11.84
N GLY A 220 -12.42 1.49 11.94
CA GLY A 220 -12.94 2.17 13.12
C GLY A 220 -12.58 3.65 13.11
N ASP A 221 -12.00 4.17 14.19
CA ASP A 221 -11.54 5.57 14.22
C ASP A 221 -10.22 5.72 13.45
N LEU A 222 -10.32 6.26 12.25
CA LEU A 222 -9.16 6.50 11.38
C LEU A 222 -8.43 7.82 11.69
N SER A 223 -8.93 8.64 12.59
CA SER A 223 -8.37 9.98 12.85
C SER A 223 -6.90 9.93 13.28
N HIS A 224 -6.53 8.98 14.13
CA HIS A 224 -5.15 8.78 14.58
C HIS A 224 -4.18 8.55 13.41
N TYR A 225 -4.53 7.67 12.48
CA TYR A 225 -3.69 7.35 11.30
C TYR A 225 -3.57 8.55 10.35
N LEU A 226 -4.68 9.27 10.14
CA LEU A 226 -4.73 10.46 9.29
C LEU A 226 -3.93 11.62 9.91
N ASP A 227 -4.01 11.81 11.23
CA ASP A 227 -3.27 12.83 11.95
C ASP A 227 -1.76 12.60 11.88
N LEU A 228 -1.31 11.35 12.05
CA LEU A 228 0.10 10.97 11.89
C LEU A 228 0.59 11.21 10.47
N TYR A 229 -0.16 10.75 9.46
CA TYR A 229 0.19 10.98 8.05
C TYR A 229 0.23 12.48 7.70
N ASN A 230 -0.69 13.27 8.28
CA ASN A 230 -0.68 14.73 8.12
C ASN A 230 0.56 15.37 8.77
N LYS A 231 0.93 14.94 9.98
CA LYS A 231 2.16 15.41 10.67
C LYS A 231 3.40 15.05 9.86
N TRP A 232 3.55 13.77 9.48
CA TRP A 232 4.73 13.30 8.75
C TRP A 232 4.87 13.99 7.40
N SER A 233 3.78 14.15 6.66
CA SER A 233 3.80 14.75 5.32
C SER A 233 3.91 16.27 5.31
N SER A 234 3.60 16.94 6.41
CA SER A 234 3.87 18.36 6.61
C SER A 234 5.24 18.64 7.23
N TYR A 235 6.03 17.58 7.49
CA TYR A 235 7.33 17.65 8.16
C TYR A 235 7.24 18.30 9.56
N THR A 236 6.09 18.10 10.22
CA THR A 236 5.88 18.58 11.59
C THR A 236 6.50 17.57 12.56
N PRO A 237 7.42 17.98 13.46
CA PRO A 237 8.02 17.08 14.43
C PRO A 237 6.97 16.44 15.33
N GLU A 238 7.15 15.17 15.65
CA GLU A 238 6.48 14.52 16.76
C GLU A 238 7.35 14.76 18.02
N GLU A 239 6.91 15.65 18.90
CA GLU A 239 7.72 16.07 20.07
C GLU A 239 8.16 14.88 20.91
N ASP A 240 7.28 13.91 21.13
CA ASP A 240 7.58 12.70 21.90
C ASP A 240 8.56 11.76 21.17
N ALA A 241 8.46 11.63 19.83
CA ALA A 241 9.35 10.78 19.04
C ALA A 241 10.77 11.35 18.94
N MET A 242 10.93 12.67 18.94
CA MET A 242 12.26 13.29 18.96
C MET A 242 12.93 13.09 20.30
N LEU A 243 12.17 13.19 21.40
CA LEU A 243 12.67 12.92 22.75
C LEU A 243 13.02 11.43 22.93
N ASP A 244 12.22 10.53 22.38
CA ASP A 244 12.45 9.07 22.42
C ASP A 244 13.65 8.64 21.56
N LEU A 245 13.85 9.23 20.38
CA LEU A 245 15.04 9.03 19.55
C LEU A 245 16.28 9.56 20.24
N LEU A 246 16.21 10.69 20.92
CA LEU A 246 17.31 11.28 21.68
C LEU A 246 17.59 10.53 22.98
N THR A 247 16.57 9.96 23.64
CA THR A 247 16.73 9.28 24.94
C THR A 247 16.91 7.77 24.81
N ASN A 248 16.24 7.10 23.88
CA ASN A 248 16.24 5.65 23.75
C ASN A 248 17.02 5.15 22.51
N GLY A 249 17.04 5.89 21.41
CA GLY A 249 17.84 5.58 20.22
C GLY A 249 19.33 5.82 20.40
N CYS A 250 19.72 6.65 21.36
CA CYS A 250 21.08 6.97 21.74
C CYS A 250 21.46 6.40 23.10
N SER A 251 21.28 5.11 23.34
CA SER A 251 21.71 4.44 24.58
C SER A 251 23.23 4.54 24.88
N ARG A 252 23.97 5.32 24.10
CA ARG A 252 25.41 5.63 24.28
C ARG A 252 25.76 7.11 24.38
N VAL A 253 24.74 8.00 24.39
CA VAL A 253 25.01 9.44 24.58
C VAL A 253 24.72 9.77 26.04
N SER A 254 25.75 10.12 26.81
CA SER A 254 25.56 10.61 28.18
C SER A 254 24.76 11.93 28.15
N GLU A 255 24.02 12.24 29.22
CA GLU A 255 23.26 13.51 29.35
C GLU A 255 24.10 14.76 29.02
N ALA A 256 25.41 14.73 29.32
CA ALA A 256 26.34 15.81 29.00
C ALA A 256 26.56 15.98 27.47
N ASN A 257 26.52 14.90 26.71
CA ASN A 257 26.63 14.97 25.24
C ASN A 257 25.31 15.40 24.57
N LEU A 258 24.17 15.11 25.21
CA LEU A 258 22.85 15.53 24.73
C LEU A 258 22.70 17.05 24.77
N SER A 259 23.13 17.69 25.87
CA SER A 259 23.14 19.15 26.00
C SER A 259 24.02 19.81 24.93
N ALA A 260 25.20 19.26 24.64
CA ALA A 260 26.09 19.78 23.60
C ALA A 260 25.52 19.66 22.18
N VAL A 261 24.78 18.60 21.90
CA VAL A 261 24.06 18.43 20.61
C VAL A 261 22.90 19.40 20.47
N LEU A 262 22.13 19.61 21.53
CA LEU A 262 21.01 20.56 21.56
C LEU A 262 21.48 22.01 21.47
N GLU A 263 22.60 22.36 22.12
CA GLU A 263 23.22 23.68 21.99
C GLU A 263 23.80 23.93 20.58
N GLY A 264 24.34 22.88 19.93
CA GLY A 264 24.82 22.94 18.56
C GLY A 264 23.70 23.14 17.53
N LEU A 265 22.52 22.57 17.78
CA LEU A 265 21.34 22.72 16.92
C LEU A 265 20.60 24.06 17.13
N ALA A 266 20.71 24.67 18.30
CA ALA A 266 20.13 26.00 18.59
C ALA A 266 20.98 27.17 18.05
N GLY A 267 22.20 26.91 17.57
CA GLY A 267 23.13 27.89 16.99
C GLY A 267 23.15 27.97 15.46
N VAL A 268 22.26 27.23 14.77
CA VAL A 268 22.04 27.27 13.32
C VAL A 268 20.66 27.83 13.04
#